data_1fce2389d956fc50b0ce5c03e72b8fc1
#
_entry.id   1fce2389d956fc50b0ce5c03e72b8fc1
#
_cell.length_a   1.000
_cell.length_b   1.000
_cell.length_c   1.000
_cell.angle_alpha   90.00
_cell.angle_beta   90.00
_cell.angle_gamma   90.00
#
_symmetry.space_group_name_H-M   'P 1'
#
loop_
_entity.id
_entity.type
_entity.pdbx_description
1 polymer ?
#
loop_
_entity_poly.entity_id
_entity_poly.type
_entity_poly.pdbx_seq_one_letter_code
_entity_poly.pdbx_strand_id
1 'polypeptide(L)'
;MANPLSDFNQLIDRSDLDGLVRTVDDLCSSRDWSSLLQLRNSCRLATASGKQLWPASTLAEYRLALLAPAHIAAQVVLEGSGRFTLGPLTEVIAQSHQWSELQNELPHSPIASFVAHECALRGQHIENPDDVFDALETPLELQDWEPNYELAVYRDNSAEFPSPDLPPTSTGRVVTAATSSENSTIQDNAVVDAVHQLVSAWTTSSNGKLQIGATRGDETHALASVGIASATLRELEPTQALALLAWAGASGGAFGRRRGAAAGRDSAWWLLGAVSGRADQWPLENDEIGEVLHSLKWSWFDADESPTGWQLQLVIVDDQRGMSWAINARDSVA
;
A
#
# COMPACT_ATOMS: atom_id res chain seq x y z
N MET A 1 44.70 -13.32 5.85
CA MET A 1 43.26 -13.09 5.77
C MET A 1 42.91 -12.96 4.30
N ALA A 2 42.06 -13.80 3.77
CA ALA A 2 41.57 -13.68 2.38
C ALA A 2 40.85 -12.34 2.24
N ASN A 3 41.06 -11.65 1.13
CA ASN A 3 40.37 -10.39 0.85
C ASN A 3 38.89 -10.73 0.50
N PRO A 4 37.88 -10.34 1.29
CA PRO A 4 36.49 -10.72 1.04
C PRO A 4 36.00 -10.27 -0.36
N LEU A 5 36.63 -9.24 -0.94
CA LEU A 5 36.35 -8.73 -2.29
C LEU A 5 36.74 -9.71 -3.41
N SER A 6 37.76 -10.58 -3.19
CA SER A 6 38.12 -11.59 -4.19
C SER A 6 37.19 -12.79 -4.18
N ASP A 7 36.50 -13.01 -3.08
CA ASP A 7 35.72 -14.24 -2.85
C ASP A 7 34.34 -14.19 -3.52
N PHE A 8 33.58 -13.10 -3.37
CA PHE A 8 32.24 -13.04 -4.01
C PHE A 8 32.29 -12.80 -5.53
N ASN A 9 33.37 -12.18 -6.06
CA ASN A 9 33.52 -12.06 -7.52
C ASN A 9 33.63 -13.45 -8.20
N GLN A 10 34.30 -14.41 -7.57
CA GLN A 10 34.34 -15.77 -8.09
C GLN A 10 32.97 -16.46 -8.07
N LEU A 11 32.14 -16.17 -7.04
CA LEU A 11 30.76 -16.66 -6.95
C LEU A 11 29.90 -16.05 -8.07
N ILE A 12 30.05 -14.75 -8.32
CA ILE A 12 29.37 -14.06 -9.43
C ILE A 12 29.78 -14.64 -10.77
N ASP A 13 31.07 -14.90 -10.99
CA ASP A 13 31.57 -15.45 -12.25
C ASP A 13 30.99 -16.86 -12.52
N ARG A 14 30.87 -17.67 -11.49
CA ARG A 14 30.29 -19.02 -11.55
C ARG A 14 28.76 -19.04 -11.48
N SER A 15 28.13 -17.89 -11.24
CA SER A 15 26.69 -17.76 -10.97
C SER A 15 26.22 -18.64 -9.81
N ASP A 16 27.05 -18.75 -8.76
CA ASP A 16 26.75 -19.52 -7.53
C ASP A 16 25.83 -18.69 -6.62
N LEU A 17 24.53 -18.80 -6.89
CA LEU A 17 23.50 -18.06 -6.14
C LEU A 17 23.49 -18.43 -4.66
N ASP A 18 23.61 -19.70 -4.31
CA ASP A 18 23.58 -20.18 -2.92
C ASP A 18 24.81 -19.66 -2.14
N GLY A 19 25.96 -19.63 -2.78
CA GLY A 19 27.17 -19.03 -2.22
C GLY A 19 27.01 -17.53 -1.97
N LEU A 20 26.40 -16.80 -2.91
CA LEU A 20 26.12 -15.35 -2.78
C LEU A 20 25.12 -15.06 -1.66
N VAL A 21 24.04 -15.83 -1.53
CA VAL A 21 23.06 -15.66 -0.45
C VAL A 21 23.73 -15.87 0.92
N ARG A 22 24.54 -16.93 1.09
CA ARG A 22 25.31 -17.12 2.33
C ARG A 22 26.27 -15.96 2.60
N THR A 23 26.90 -15.44 1.57
CA THR A 23 27.81 -14.28 1.71
C THR A 23 27.03 -13.04 2.17
N VAL A 24 25.79 -12.80 1.70
CA VAL A 24 24.93 -11.73 2.21
C VAL A 24 24.70 -11.90 3.71
N ASP A 25 24.33 -13.11 4.18
CA ASP A 25 24.09 -13.35 5.61
C ASP A 25 25.37 -13.17 6.45
N ASP A 26 26.55 -13.63 5.96
CA ASP A 26 27.82 -13.45 6.64
C ASP A 26 28.23 -11.96 6.75
N LEU A 27 28.05 -11.19 5.67
CA LEU A 27 28.32 -9.75 5.66
C LEU A 27 27.38 -8.96 6.58
N CYS A 28 26.09 -9.35 6.63
CA CYS A 28 25.15 -8.77 7.59
C CYS A 28 25.56 -9.09 9.03
N SER A 29 25.91 -10.33 9.33
CA SER A 29 26.32 -10.78 10.66
C SER A 29 27.60 -10.09 11.16
N SER A 30 28.55 -9.83 10.26
CA SER A 30 29.77 -9.08 10.53
C SER A 30 29.60 -7.56 10.46
N ARG A 31 28.44 -7.07 10.05
CA ARG A 31 28.15 -5.66 9.78
C ARG A 31 29.11 -5.00 8.78
N ASP A 32 29.60 -5.78 7.82
CA ASP A 32 30.42 -5.25 6.72
C ASP A 32 29.52 -4.69 5.60
N TRP A 33 28.91 -3.56 5.89
CA TRP A 33 27.93 -2.90 5.01
C TRP A 33 28.56 -2.45 3.69
N SER A 34 29.82 -2.06 3.72
CA SER A 34 30.54 -1.62 2.52
C SER A 34 30.72 -2.77 1.53
N SER A 35 31.14 -3.94 2.01
CA SER A 35 31.26 -5.15 1.18
C SER A 35 29.92 -5.64 0.70
N LEU A 36 28.87 -5.55 1.54
CA LEU A 36 27.50 -5.91 1.15
C LEU A 36 26.96 -5.02 0.04
N LEU A 37 27.18 -3.69 0.13
CA LEU A 37 26.79 -2.75 -0.92
C LEU A 37 27.54 -3.04 -2.24
N GLN A 38 28.83 -3.38 -2.15
CA GLN A 38 29.63 -3.74 -3.32
C GLN A 38 29.13 -5.06 -3.96
N LEU A 39 28.83 -6.09 -3.15
CA LEU A 39 28.24 -7.34 -3.63
C LEU A 39 26.92 -7.06 -4.37
N ARG A 40 26.02 -6.28 -3.76
CA ARG A 40 24.76 -5.85 -4.38
C ARG A 40 25.00 -5.21 -5.76
N ASN A 41 25.91 -4.23 -5.84
CA ASN A 41 26.21 -3.52 -7.08
C ASN A 41 26.79 -4.45 -8.16
N SER A 42 27.70 -5.34 -7.78
CA SER A 42 28.30 -6.32 -8.69
C SER A 42 27.26 -7.35 -9.20
N CYS A 43 26.35 -7.81 -8.33
CA CYS A 43 25.24 -8.69 -8.75
C CYS A 43 24.27 -7.99 -9.71
N ARG A 44 23.98 -6.70 -9.50
CA ARG A 44 23.13 -5.92 -10.42
C ARG A 44 23.79 -5.76 -11.80
N LEU A 45 25.08 -5.44 -11.85
CA LEU A 45 25.82 -5.35 -13.11
C LEU A 45 25.85 -6.69 -13.84
N ALA A 46 26.07 -7.78 -13.11
CA ALA A 46 26.03 -9.13 -13.69
C ALA A 46 24.63 -9.50 -14.18
N THR A 47 23.58 -9.10 -13.48
CA THR A 47 22.19 -9.30 -13.92
C THR A 47 21.89 -8.49 -15.19
N ALA A 48 22.36 -7.27 -15.31
CA ALA A 48 22.24 -6.47 -16.51
C ALA A 48 22.99 -7.10 -17.71
N SER A 49 24.03 -7.91 -17.44
CA SER A 49 24.76 -8.69 -18.47
C SER A 49 24.13 -10.05 -18.76
N GLY A 50 22.94 -10.37 -18.21
CA GLY A 50 22.18 -11.59 -18.47
C GLY A 50 22.34 -12.73 -17.45
N LYS A 51 23.13 -12.56 -16.38
CA LYS A 51 23.22 -13.56 -15.30
C LYS A 51 21.96 -13.49 -14.41
N GLN A 52 21.51 -14.64 -13.90
CA GLN A 52 20.31 -14.72 -13.03
C GLN A 52 20.67 -14.51 -11.54
N LEU A 53 21.29 -13.37 -11.22
CA LEU A 53 21.77 -13.03 -9.86
C LEU A 53 20.89 -12.02 -9.13
N TRP A 54 19.71 -11.70 -9.69
CA TRP A 54 18.76 -10.79 -9.07
C TRP A 54 18.33 -11.21 -7.66
N PRO A 55 18.21 -12.53 -7.28
CA PRO A 55 17.82 -12.86 -5.91
C PRO A 55 18.86 -12.39 -4.87
N ALA A 56 20.15 -12.54 -5.17
CA ALA A 56 21.21 -12.09 -4.27
C ALA A 56 21.26 -10.56 -4.16
N SER A 57 21.14 -9.82 -5.29
CA SER A 57 21.10 -8.36 -5.25
C SER A 57 19.89 -7.84 -4.51
N THR A 58 18.73 -8.45 -4.69
CA THR A 58 17.47 -8.08 -4.02
C THR A 58 17.53 -8.33 -2.51
N LEU A 59 18.08 -9.50 -2.10
CA LEU A 59 18.28 -9.79 -0.69
C LEU A 59 19.25 -8.76 -0.05
N ALA A 60 20.34 -8.45 -0.73
CA ALA A 60 21.29 -7.44 -0.26
C ALA A 60 20.64 -6.04 -0.16
N GLU A 61 19.82 -5.62 -1.13
CA GLU A 61 19.05 -4.37 -1.09
C GLU A 61 18.14 -4.32 0.15
N TYR A 62 17.39 -5.38 0.37
CA TYR A 62 16.49 -5.50 1.51
C TYR A 62 17.22 -5.42 2.85
N ARG A 63 18.32 -6.19 2.99
CA ARG A 63 19.12 -6.21 4.22
C ARG A 63 19.83 -4.88 4.47
N LEU A 64 20.31 -4.21 3.43
CA LEU A 64 20.91 -2.86 3.55
C LEU A 64 19.88 -1.84 3.99
N ALA A 65 18.68 -1.83 3.40
CA ALA A 65 17.62 -0.92 3.80
C ALA A 65 17.14 -1.15 5.24
N LEU A 66 17.11 -2.42 5.69
CA LEU A 66 16.62 -2.80 7.01
C LEU A 66 17.65 -2.61 8.12
N LEU A 67 18.95 -2.89 7.88
CA LEU A 67 19.94 -3.10 8.93
C LEU A 67 21.15 -2.17 8.87
N ALA A 68 21.49 -1.62 7.70
CA ALA A 68 22.68 -0.77 7.55
C ALA A 68 22.43 0.63 8.10
N PRO A 69 23.49 1.40 8.44
CA PRO A 69 23.34 2.81 8.79
C PRO A 69 22.67 3.64 7.68
N ALA A 70 21.97 4.71 8.05
CA ALA A 70 21.11 5.51 7.14
C ALA A 70 21.81 5.93 5.83
N HIS A 71 23.05 6.42 5.92
CA HIS A 71 23.83 6.86 4.75
C HIS A 71 24.17 5.73 3.75
N ILE A 72 24.15 4.47 4.19
CA ILE A 72 24.33 3.30 3.31
C ILE A 72 22.95 2.79 2.86
N ALA A 73 21.98 2.71 3.77
CA ALA A 73 20.63 2.27 3.48
C ALA A 73 19.97 3.15 2.39
N ALA A 74 20.14 4.46 2.45
CA ALA A 74 19.63 5.39 1.44
C ALA A 74 20.16 5.11 0.02
N GLN A 75 21.37 4.57 -0.12
CA GLN A 75 21.97 4.27 -1.43
C GLN A 75 21.29 3.13 -2.18
N VAL A 76 20.47 2.33 -1.52
CA VAL A 76 19.73 1.23 -2.15
C VAL A 76 18.24 1.55 -2.35
N VAL A 77 17.73 2.61 -1.75
CA VAL A 77 16.33 3.05 -1.90
C VAL A 77 16.24 4.01 -3.09
N LEU A 78 16.33 3.45 -4.27
CA LEU A 78 16.35 4.16 -5.55
C LEU A 78 15.27 3.61 -6.48
N GLU A 79 14.94 4.38 -7.51
CA GLU A 79 14.02 3.95 -8.54
C GLU A 79 14.45 2.61 -9.18
N GLY A 80 13.53 1.68 -9.30
CA GLY A 80 13.76 0.34 -9.83
C GLY A 80 14.47 -0.63 -8.88
N SER A 81 14.81 -0.20 -7.64
CA SER A 81 15.33 -1.10 -6.60
C SER A 81 14.21 -1.84 -5.87
N GLY A 82 14.55 -2.91 -5.15
CA GLY A 82 13.61 -3.66 -4.32
C GLY A 82 12.53 -4.42 -5.10
N ARG A 83 12.75 -4.73 -6.38
CA ARG A 83 11.70 -5.31 -7.24
C ARG A 83 11.11 -6.63 -6.74
N PHE A 84 11.84 -7.40 -5.95
CA PHE A 84 11.41 -8.70 -5.42
C PHE A 84 11.68 -8.81 -3.92
N THR A 85 11.75 -7.70 -3.20
CA THR A 85 11.85 -7.65 -1.75
C THR A 85 10.51 -8.02 -1.11
N LEU A 86 10.52 -8.34 0.18
CA LEU A 86 9.32 -8.69 0.96
C LEU A 86 8.28 -7.56 0.98
N GLY A 87 8.72 -6.31 0.85
CA GLY A 87 7.88 -5.12 0.71
C GLY A 87 8.65 -3.98 0.05
N PRO A 88 8.02 -2.82 -0.17
CA PRO A 88 8.70 -1.67 -0.74
C PRO A 88 9.85 -1.21 0.15
N LEU A 89 11.00 -0.89 -0.43
CA LEU A 89 12.16 -0.44 0.35
C LEU A 89 11.89 0.87 1.09
N THR A 90 10.92 1.67 0.64
CA THR A 90 10.45 2.89 1.31
C THR A 90 9.84 2.59 2.68
N GLU A 91 9.02 1.54 2.80
CA GLU A 91 8.50 1.07 4.10
C GLU A 91 9.61 0.46 4.97
N VAL A 92 10.49 -0.34 4.35
CA VAL A 92 11.58 -1.04 5.07
C VAL A 92 12.53 -0.04 5.72
N ILE A 93 12.98 0.97 4.97
CA ILE A 93 13.92 1.97 5.50
C ILE A 93 13.24 2.86 6.54
N ALA A 94 11.99 3.27 6.34
CA ALA A 94 11.24 4.09 7.28
C ALA A 94 10.93 3.38 8.61
N GLN A 95 10.86 2.04 8.61
CA GLN A 95 10.75 1.27 9.85
C GLN A 95 12.02 1.33 10.69
N SER A 96 13.19 1.39 10.05
CA SER A 96 14.50 1.16 10.70
C SER A 96 15.25 2.45 11.01
N HIS A 97 14.85 3.57 10.41
CA HIS A 97 15.55 4.85 10.52
C HIS A 97 14.61 5.99 10.85
N GLN A 98 15.16 7.04 11.48
CA GLN A 98 14.45 8.29 11.67
C GLN A 98 14.55 9.15 10.40
N TRP A 99 13.51 9.95 10.13
CA TRP A 99 13.54 10.88 9.00
C TRP A 99 14.74 11.84 9.07
N SER A 100 15.06 12.33 10.26
CA SER A 100 16.23 13.21 10.49
C SER A 100 17.58 12.60 10.09
N GLU A 101 17.69 11.26 10.03
CA GLU A 101 18.87 10.54 9.57
C GLU A 101 18.87 10.36 8.04
N LEU A 102 17.68 10.34 7.42
CA LEU A 102 17.50 10.02 6.00
C LEU A 102 17.40 11.26 5.10
N GLN A 103 16.85 12.36 5.60
CA GLN A 103 16.49 13.53 4.80
C GLN A 103 17.65 14.11 3.96
N ASN A 104 18.88 14.05 4.48
CA ASN A 104 20.08 14.53 3.78
C ASN A 104 20.79 13.47 2.94
N GLU A 105 20.41 12.20 3.09
CA GLU A 105 21.00 11.06 2.39
C GLU A 105 20.19 10.63 1.18
N LEU A 106 18.88 10.91 1.17
CA LEU A 106 18.01 10.63 0.06
C LEU A 106 18.04 11.76 -0.97
N PRO A 107 18.04 11.43 -2.28
CA PRO A 107 17.92 12.45 -3.31
C PRO A 107 16.55 13.11 -3.26
N HIS A 108 16.45 14.39 -3.58
CA HIS A 108 15.18 15.10 -3.75
C HIS A 108 14.40 14.48 -4.94
N SER A 109 13.47 13.58 -4.64
CA SER A 109 12.81 12.72 -5.63
C SER A 109 11.49 12.18 -5.09
N PRO A 110 10.61 11.63 -5.95
CA PRO A 110 9.38 10.95 -5.51
C PRO A 110 9.63 9.86 -4.45
N ILE A 111 10.76 9.16 -4.51
CA ILE A 111 11.09 8.11 -3.54
C ILE A 111 11.29 8.71 -2.14
N ALA A 112 11.98 9.85 -2.03
CA ALA A 112 12.13 10.53 -0.74
C ALA A 112 10.79 10.97 -0.15
N SER A 113 9.85 11.42 -1.00
CA SER A 113 8.48 11.72 -0.58
C SER A 113 7.80 10.49 0.02
N PHE A 114 7.83 9.36 -0.66
CA PHE A 114 7.26 8.12 -0.12
C PHE A 114 7.89 7.72 1.22
N VAL A 115 9.24 7.84 1.36
CA VAL A 115 9.91 7.54 2.62
C VAL A 115 9.47 8.50 3.73
N ALA A 116 9.35 9.80 3.45
CA ALA A 116 8.87 10.80 4.41
C ALA A 116 7.46 10.47 4.90
N HIS A 117 6.54 10.17 3.99
CA HIS A 117 5.18 9.74 4.35
C HIS A 117 5.16 8.42 5.15
N GLU A 118 6.01 7.45 4.81
CA GLU A 118 6.13 6.22 5.59
C GLU A 118 6.69 6.49 7.01
N CYS A 119 7.62 7.43 7.16
CA CYS A 119 8.11 7.89 8.46
C CYS A 119 7.00 8.58 9.27
N ALA A 120 6.23 9.48 8.62
CA ALA A 120 5.11 10.17 9.25
C ALA A 120 4.05 9.19 9.75
N LEU A 121 3.68 8.18 8.95
CA LEU A 121 2.75 7.11 9.33
C LEU A 121 3.25 6.29 10.55
N ARG A 122 4.55 6.27 10.80
CA ARG A 122 5.18 5.66 11.98
C ARG A 122 5.31 6.61 13.17
N GLY A 123 4.63 7.76 13.10
CA GLY A 123 4.60 8.76 14.17
C GLY A 123 5.86 9.62 14.26
N GLN A 124 6.68 9.65 13.23
CA GLN A 124 7.84 10.54 13.20
C GLN A 124 7.43 11.94 12.77
N HIS A 125 8.04 12.94 13.39
CA HIS A 125 7.89 14.33 12.96
C HIS A 125 8.75 14.58 11.73
N ILE A 126 8.16 15.17 10.69
CA ILE A 126 8.86 15.55 9.46
C ILE A 126 9.24 17.03 9.58
N GLU A 127 10.53 17.28 9.82
CA GLU A 127 11.06 18.64 9.83
C GLU A 127 11.08 19.22 8.41
N ASN A 128 10.70 20.49 8.27
CA ASN A 128 10.67 21.22 7.00
C ASN A 128 9.91 20.46 5.89
N PRO A 129 8.61 20.19 6.04
CA PRO A 129 7.83 19.42 5.06
C PRO A 129 7.86 20.05 3.66
N ASP A 130 8.03 21.37 3.54
CA ASP A 130 8.14 22.08 2.27
C ASP A 130 9.41 21.72 1.47
N ASP A 131 10.44 21.18 2.12
CA ASP A 131 11.68 20.72 1.48
C ASP A 131 11.55 19.30 0.94
N VAL A 132 10.47 18.58 1.27
CA VAL A 132 10.20 17.24 0.75
C VAL A 132 9.63 17.33 -0.66
N PHE A 133 10.07 16.45 -1.55
CA PHE A 133 9.51 16.37 -2.90
C PHE A 133 8.00 16.08 -2.84
N ASP A 134 7.19 16.88 -3.50
CA ASP A 134 5.75 16.73 -3.53
C ASP A 134 5.34 15.66 -4.58
N ALA A 135 5.20 14.42 -4.12
CA ALA A 135 4.79 13.30 -4.95
C ALA A 135 3.43 12.71 -4.54
N LEU A 136 2.96 13.02 -3.34
CA LEU A 136 1.67 12.57 -2.81
C LEU A 136 0.89 13.80 -2.33
N GLU A 137 -0.36 13.88 -2.69
CA GLU A 137 -1.22 15.03 -2.41
C GLU A 137 -1.85 14.98 -1.01
N THR A 138 -1.36 14.07 -0.15
CA THR A 138 -1.73 13.98 1.26
C THR A 138 -0.71 14.72 2.13
N PRO A 139 -1.10 15.31 3.27
CA PRO A 139 -0.16 15.99 4.16
C PRO A 139 0.83 15.00 4.79
N LEU A 140 2.05 15.47 5.08
CA LEU A 140 3.06 14.69 5.80
C LEU A 140 2.73 14.49 7.29
N GLU A 141 1.78 15.25 7.82
CA GLU A 141 1.28 15.10 9.18
C GLU A 141 -0.03 14.32 9.19
N LEU A 142 -0.16 13.35 10.11
CA LEU A 142 -1.42 12.65 10.34
C LEU A 142 -2.43 13.60 10.97
N GLN A 143 -3.64 13.60 10.43
CA GLN A 143 -4.72 14.41 10.95
C GLN A 143 -5.39 13.70 12.14
N ASP A 144 -5.89 14.47 13.10
CA ASP A 144 -6.54 13.95 14.31
C ASP A 144 -7.74 13.03 14.03
N TRP A 145 -8.37 13.18 12.86
CA TRP A 145 -9.50 12.37 12.43
C TRP A 145 -9.10 11.09 11.68
N GLU A 146 -7.82 10.90 11.36
CA GLU A 146 -7.33 9.67 10.72
C GLU A 146 -7.22 8.51 11.71
N PRO A 147 -7.34 7.26 11.24
CA PRO A 147 -7.12 6.09 12.11
C PRO A 147 -5.64 5.89 12.44
N ASN A 148 -5.37 5.08 13.44
CA ASN A 148 -4.09 4.40 13.52
C ASN A 148 -4.04 3.36 12.41
N TYR A 149 -3.16 3.57 11.45
CA TYR A 149 -2.99 2.64 10.32
C TYR A 149 -2.21 1.39 10.74
N GLU A 150 -2.67 0.24 10.24
CA GLU A 150 -1.97 -1.03 10.39
C GLU A 150 -0.75 -1.09 9.47
N LEU A 151 0.43 -0.94 10.07
CA LEU A 151 1.69 -0.83 9.30
C LEU A 151 2.38 -2.20 9.20
N ALA A 152 3.03 -2.42 8.07
CA ALA A 152 3.86 -3.59 7.86
C ALA A 152 5.06 -3.62 8.80
N VAL A 153 5.41 -4.81 9.28
CA VAL A 153 6.59 -5.07 10.11
C VAL A 153 7.54 -5.99 9.37
N TYR A 154 8.76 -5.51 9.15
CA TYR A 154 9.80 -6.19 8.40
C TYR A 154 10.85 -6.79 9.32
N ARG A 155 11.25 -8.03 9.05
CA ARG A 155 12.33 -8.75 9.73
C ARG A 155 13.30 -9.30 8.69
N ASP A 156 14.41 -9.87 9.14
CA ASP A 156 15.47 -10.39 8.27
C ASP A 156 14.95 -11.26 7.12
N ASN A 157 14.06 -12.20 7.40
CA ASN A 157 13.58 -13.21 6.45
C ASN A 157 12.05 -13.27 6.34
N SER A 158 11.34 -12.33 6.93
CA SER A 158 9.87 -12.33 6.95
C SER A 158 9.32 -10.91 7.01
N ALA A 159 8.06 -10.77 6.63
CA ALA A 159 7.29 -9.56 6.86
C ALA A 159 5.90 -9.95 7.36
N GLU A 160 5.35 -9.11 8.23
CA GLU A 160 3.97 -9.20 8.71
C GLU A 160 3.19 -8.04 8.08
N PHE A 161 2.04 -8.36 7.51
CA PHE A 161 1.15 -7.40 6.88
C PHE A 161 -0.20 -7.45 7.58
N PRO A 162 -0.37 -6.73 8.70
CA PRO A 162 -1.64 -6.72 9.42
C PRO A 162 -2.73 -6.12 8.55
N SER A 163 -3.97 -6.52 8.82
CA SER A 163 -5.18 -5.96 8.21
C SER A 163 -6.06 -5.38 9.29
N PRO A 164 -6.81 -4.30 9.00
CA PRO A 164 -7.77 -3.76 9.94
C PRO A 164 -8.84 -4.77 10.33
N ASP A 165 -9.26 -4.70 11.58
CA ASP A 165 -10.35 -5.55 12.08
C ASP A 165 -11.70 -5.17 11.45
N LEU A 166 -12.46 -6.17 11.06
CA LEU A 166 -13.84 -5.99 10.63
C LEU A 166 -14.80 -6.02 11.84
N PRO A 167 -15.94 -5.30 11.77
CA PRO A 167 -16.95 -5.40 12.81
C PRO A 167 -17.42 -6.85 13.02
N PRO A 168 -17.81 -7.22 14.26
CA PRO A 168 -18.27 -8.57 14.54
C PRO A 168 -19.44 -8.98 13.64
N THR A 169 -19.49 -10.23 13.22
CA THR A 169 -20.60 -10.76 12.39
C THR A 169 -21.96 -10.68 13.09
N SER A 170 -21.96 -10.72 14.42
CA SER A 170 -23.17 -10.60 15.25
C SER A 170 -23.87 -9.22 15.16
N THR A 171 -23.19 -8.19 14.67
CA THR A 171 -23.77 -6.84 14.48
C THR A 171 -24.40 -6.66 13.10
N GLY A 172 -24.31 -7.68 12.24
CA GLY A 172 -24.80 -7.62 10.86
C GLY A 172 -26.33 -7.65 10.77
N ARG A 173 -26.88 -6.88 9.81
CA ARG A 173 -28.29 -6.95 9.39
C ARG A 173 -28.37 -7.45 7.95
N VAL A 174 -29.28 -8.37 7.70
CA VAL A 174 -29.54 -8.86 6.34
C VAL A 174 -30.32 -7.81 5.56
N VAL A 175 -29.85 -7.51 4.37
CA VAL A 175 -30.44 -6.53 3.45
C VAL A 175 -30.65 -7.19 2.10
N THR A 176 -31.84 -7.04 1.55
CA THR A 176 -32.19 -7.45 0.18
C THR A 176 -32.01 -6.24 -0.73
N ALA A 177 -31.31 -6.42 -1.83
CA ALA A 177 -31.10 -5.37 -2.81
C ALA A 177 -32.45 -4.89 -3.42
N ALA A 178 -32.51 -3.62 -3.75
CA ALA A 178 -33.65 -3.06 -4.47
C ALA A 178 -33.79 -3.72 -5.84
N THR A 179 -35.03 -3.78 -6.33
CA THR A 179 -35.21 -4.13 -7.73
C THR A 179 -34.59 -3.05 -8.61
N SER A 180 -33.59 -3.42 -9.40
CA SER A 180 -32.86 -2.47 -10.22
C SER A 180 -33.82 -1.77 -11.18
N SER A 181 -33.93 -0.45 -11.07
CA SER A 181 -34.47 0.39 -12.13
C SER A 181 -33.32 0.99 -12.91
N GLU A 182 -33.36 0.93 -14.23
CA GLU A 182 -32.32 1.52 -15.10
C GLU A 182 -32.08 3.02 -14.80
N ASN A 183 -33.04 3.70 -14.20
CA ASN A 183 -32.98 5.12 -13.86
C ASN A 183 -32.22 5.42 -12.55
N SER A 184 -31.81 4.42 -11.76
CA SER A 184 -31.07 4.65 -10.50
C SER A 184 -29.57 4.62 -10.69
N THR A 185 -29.05 3.92 -11.71
CA THR A 185 -27.59 3.84 -11.97
C THR A 185 -27.05 5.15 -12.49
N ILE A 186 -25.92 5.57 -11.94
CA ILE A 186 -25.21 6.82 -12.31
C ILE A 186 -23.82 6.45 -12.84
N GLN A 187 -23.37 7.20 -13.81
CA GLN A 187 -21.98 7.13 -14.22
C GLN A 187 -21.18 8.13 -13.40
N ASP A 188 -20.38 7.63 -12.47
CA ASP A 188 -19.48 8.42 -11.63
C ASP A 188 -18.02 8.03 -11.91
N ASN A 189 -17.48 8.62 -12.97
CA ASN A 189 -16.14 8.26 -13.46
C ASN A 189 -15.06 8.57 -12.42
N ALA A 190 -15.18 9.65 -11.66
CA ALA A 190 -14.17 10.01 -10.67
C ALA A 190 -14.04 8.93 -9.58
N VAL A 191 -15.17 8.45 -9.06
CA VAL A 191 -15.17 7.38 -8.05
C VAL A 191 -14.70 6.06 -8.68
N VAL A 192 -15.14 5.74 -9.90
CA VAL A 192 -14.68 4.53 -10.61
C VAL A 192 -13.18 4.54 -10.77
N ASP A 193 -12.60 5.64 -11.24
CA ASP A 193 -11.15 5.77 -11.43
C ASP A 193 -10.39 5.72 -10.11
N ALA A 194 -10.90 6.37 -9.05
CA ALA A 194 -10.30 6.33 -7.71
C ALA A 194 -10.27 4.90 -7.14
N VAL A 195 -11.36 4.13 -7.28
CA VAL A 195 -11.39 2.74 -6.82
C VAL A 195 -10.48 1.85 -7.66
N HIS A 196 -10.43 2.04 -8.97
CA HIS A 196 -9.48 1.33 -9.84
C HIS A 196 -8.03 1.60 -9.42
N GLN A 197 -7.69 2.85 -9.10
CA GLN A 197 -6.37 3.21 -8.59
C GLN A 197 -6.10 2.56 -7.22
N LEU A 198 -7.07 2.60 -6.31
CA LEU A 198 -6.97 2.03 -4.98
C LEU A 198 -6.58 0.55 -5.02
N VAL A 199 -7.30 -0.27 -5.80
CA VAL A 199 -7.06 -1.72 -5.88
C VAL A 199 -6.27 -2.14 -7.12
N SER A 200 -5.52 -1.22 -7.75
CA SER A 200 -4.81 -1.47 -8.99
C SER A 200 -3.85 -2.66 -8.92
N ALA A 201 -3.13 -2.83 -7.81
CA ALA A 201 -2.22 -3.96 -7.63
C ALA A 201 -2.97 -5.31 -7.64
N TRP A 202 -4.20 -5.36 -7.13
CA TRP A 202 -5.01 -6.59 -7.14
C TRP A 202 -5.48 -6.96 -8.54
N THR A 203 -5.90 -5.96 -9.33
CA THR A 203 -6.55 -6.19 -10.64
C THR A 203 -5.58 -6.22 -11.81
N THR A 204 -4.40 -5.59 -11.70
CA THR A 204 -3.42 -5.53 -12.81
C THR A 204 -2.23 -6.45 -12.61
N SER A 205 -1.88 -6.75 -11.35
CA SER A 205 -0.68 -7.54 -11.01
C SER A 205 -1.01 -8.83 -10.27
N SER A 206 -2.29 -9.11 -10.05
CA SER A 206 -2.81 -10.30 -9.39
C SER A 206 -4.08 -10.80 -10.11
N ASN A 207 -4.81 -11.73 -9.49
CA ASN A 207 -6.04 -12.33 -10.03
C ASN A 207 -7.32 -11.61 -9.59
N GLY A 208 -7.18 -10.41 -9.02
CA GLY A 208 -8.27 -9.66 -8.43
C GLY A 208 -9.35 -9.28 -9.42
N LYS A 209 -10.58 -9.25 -8.94
CA LYS A 209 -11.77 -8.78 -9.65
C LYS A 209 -12.35 -7.60 -8.92
N LEU A 210 -12.83 -6.63 -9.67
CA LEU A 210 -13.49 -5.45 -9.17
C LEU A 210 -14.86 -5.30 -9.84
N GLN A 211 -15.87 -5.07 -9.01
CA GLN A 211 -17.16 -4.54 -9.41
C GLN A 211 -17.39 -3.25 -8.61
N ILE A 212 -17.77 -2.20 -9.29
CA ILE A 212 -18.10 -0.91 -8.68
C ILE A 212 -19.38 -0.39 -9.31
N GLY A 213 -20.26 0.15 -8.49
CA GLY A 213 -21.49 0.77 -8.94
C GLY A 213 -21.79 2.03 -8.17
N ALA A 214 -22.36 3.02 -8.86
CA ALA A 214 -22.88 4.26 -8.29
C ALA A 214 -24.37 4.38 -8.63
N THR A 215 -25.18 4.84 -7.68
CA THR A 215 -26.62 4.94 -7.86
C THR A 215 -27.22 6.09 -7.04
N ARG A 216 -28.42 6.50 -7.40
CA ARG A 216 -29.29 7.30 -6.53
C ARG A 216 -30.08 6.37 -5.62
N GLY A 217 -30.07 6.68 -4.32
CA GLY A 217 -30.76 5.91 -3.31
C GLY A 217 -29.86 5.47 -2.17
N ASP A 218 -30.27 4.42 -1.50
CA ASP A 218 -29.64 3.87 -0.30
C ASP A 218 -28.74 2.66 -0.60
N GLU A 219 -28.32 1.97 0.45
CA GLU A 219 -27.49 0.77 0.37
C GLU A 219 -28.12 -0.37 -0.44
N THR A 220 -29.45 -0.47 -0.50
CA THR A 220 -30.14 -1.53 -1.26
C THR A 220 -29.95 -1.32 -2.76
N HIS A 221 -29.94 -0.07 -3.20
CA HIS A 221 -29.67 0.31 -4.59
C HIS A 221 -28.18 0.13 -4.93
N ALA A 222 -27.29 0.48 -3.99
CA ALA A 222 -25.85 0.26 -4.17
C ALA A 222 -25.52 -1.22 -4.38
N LEU A 223 -26.05 -2.12 -3.55
CA LEU A 223 -25.87 -3.57 -3.72
C LEU A 223 -26.40 -4.07 -5.07
N ALA A 224 -27.57 -3.60 -5.48
CA ALA A 224 -28.15 -3.95 -6.79
C ALA A 224 -27.23 -3.54 -7.96
N SER A 225 -26.55 -2.39 -7.86
CA SER A 225 -25.68 -1.86 -8.91
C SER A 225 -24.45 -2.73 -9.20
N VAL A 226 -24.01 -3.53 -8.21
CA VAL A 226 -22.91 -4.50 -8.36
C VAL A 226 -23.41 -5.96 -8.48
N GLY A 227 -24.70 -6.15 -8.68
CA GLY A 227 -25.30 -7.47 -8.92
C GLY A 227 -25.46 -8.34 -7.67
N ILE A 228 -25.38 -7.77 -6.48
CA ILE A 228 -25.59 -8.47 -5.20
C ILE A 228 -27.10 -8.46 -4.87
N ALA A 229 -27.73 -9.63 -4.80
CA ALA A 229 -29.16 -9.74 -4.53
C ALA A 229 -29.50 -9.63 -3.03
N SER A 230 -28.60 -10.07 -2.15
CA SER A 230 -28.74 -9.99 -0.71
C SER A 230 -27.37 -10.02 -0.06
N ALA A 231 -27.21 -9.29 1.03
CA ALA A 231 -25.98 -9.28 1.81
C ALA A 231 -26.26 -9.00 3.29
N THR A 232 -25.33 -9.39 4.15
CA THR A 232 -25.28 -8.96 5.54
C THR A 232 -24.44 -7.69 5.63
N LEU A 233 -25.06 -6.57 5.98
CA LEU A 233 -24.37 -5.30 6.19
C LEU A 233 -23.92 -5.17 7.65
N ARG A 234 -22.70 -4.73 7.86
CA ARG A 234 -22.11 -4.37 9.15
C ARG A 234 -21.65 -2.92 9.07
N GLU A 235 -22.18 -2.09 9.95
CA GLU A 235 -21.82 -0.68 10.01
C GLU A 235 -20.34 -0.54 10.39
N LEU A 236 -19.66 0.40 9.76
CA LEU A 236 -18.28 0.77 10.01
C LEU A 236 -18.21 2.18 10.56
N GLU A 237 -17.39 2.35 11.60
CA GLU A 237 -16.98 3.71 11.98
C GLU A 237 -16.18 4.34 10.81
N PRO A 238 -16.29 5.66 10.58
CA PRO A 238 -15.57 6.34 9.49
C PRO A 238 -14.07 6.04 9.46
N THR A 239 -13.42 6.04 10.63
CA THR A 239 -12.00 5.71 10.77
C THR A 239 -11.66 4.26 10.41
N GLN A 240 -12.56 3.31 10.70
CA GLN A 240 -12.40 1.91 10.27
C GLN A 240 -12.50 1.79 8.74
N ALA A 241 -13.45 2.51 8.12
CA ALA A 241 -13.59 2.52 6.68
C ALA A 241 -12.33 3.07 6.00
N LEU A 242 -11.78 4.19 6.51
CA LEU A 242 -10.54 4.78 5.99
C LEU A 242 -9.34 3.83 6.17
N ALA A 243 -9.24 3.14 7.31
CA ALA A 243 -8.18 2.14 7.54
C ALA A 243 -8.26 0.99 6.53
N LEU A 244 -9.47 0.48 6.24
CA LEU A 244 -9.69 -0.58 5.24
C LEU A 244 -9.33 -0.11 3.82
N LEU A 245 -9.70 1.11 3.46
CA LEU A 245 -9.33 1.70 2.17
C LEU A 245 -7.81 1.82 2.04
N ALA A 246 -7.14 2.40 3.03
CA ALA A 246 -5.69 2.55 3.03
C ALA A 246 -4.97 1.18 3.00
N TRP A 247 -5.46 0.19 3.75
CA TRP A 247 -4.95 -1.18 3.70
C TRP A 247 -5.09 -1.79 2.29
N ALA A 248 -6.24 -1.66 1.68
CA ALA A 248 -6.46 -2.16 0.32
C ALA A 248 -5.52 -1.49 -0.68
N GLY A 249 -5.36 -0.17 -0.59
CA GLY A 249 -4.46 0.60 -1.44
C GLY A 249 -2.98 0.30 -1.23
N ALA A 250 -2.58 -0.07 -0.02
CA ALA A 250 -1.22 -0.47 0.30
C ALA A 250 -0.90 -1.90 -0.15
N SER A 251 -1.90 -2.79 -0.12
CA SER A 251 -1.76 -4.22 -0.35
C SER A 251 -1.47 -4.55 -1.82
N GLY A 252 -0.72 -5.62 -2.03
CA GLY A 252 -0.47 -6.17 -3.37
C GLY A 252 -1.53 -7.16 -3.86
N GLY A 253 -2.53 -7.49 -3.03
CA GLY A 253 -3.38 -8.65 -3.30
C GLY A 253 -2.63 -9.96 -3.12
N ALA A 254 -3.14 -11.04 -3.71
CA ALA A 254 -2.63 -12.38 -3.55
C ALA A 254 -1.25 -12.60 -4.20
N PHE A 255 -1.00 -12.02 -5.37
CA PHE A 255 0.21 -12.21 -6.17
C PHE A 255 0.87 -10.90 -6.60
N GLY A 256 0.18 -9.78 -6.47
CA GLY A 256 0.73 -8.47 -6.77
C GLY A 256 1.72 -8.00 -5.70
N ARG A 257 2.34 -6.86 -5.95
CA ARG A 257 3.34 -6.29 -5.05
C ARG A 257 2.69 -5.26 -4.14
N ARG A 258 3.04 -5.34 -2.86
CA ARG A 258 2.67 -4.30 -1.89
C ARG A 258 3.17 -2.94 -2.38
N ARG A 259 2.29 -1.93 -2.31
CA ARG A 259 2.58 -0.56 -2.73
C ARG A 259 3.17 0.30 -1.61
N GLY A 260 2.86 -0.04 -0.36
CA GLY A 260 3.25 0.70 0.83
C GLY A 260 2.09 1.48 1.46
N ALA A 261 2.22 1.75 2.75
CA ALA A 261 1.16 2.42 3.51
C ALA A 261 0.95 3.87 3.05
N ALA A 262 2.02 4.57 2.67
CA ALA A 262 1.94 5.92 2.10
C ALA A 262 1.07 5.95 0.84
N ALA A 263 1.31 5.04 -0.11
CA ALA A 263 0.49 4.94 -1.33
C ALA A 263 -0.95 4.53 -1.04
N GLY A 264 -1.15 3.70 -0.02
CA GLY A 264 -2.48 3.29 0.43
C GLY A 264 -3.28 4.44 1.00
N ARG A 265 -2.67 5.24 1.89
CA ARG A 265 -3.28 6.44 2.46
C ARG A 265 -3.65 7.45 1.38
N ASP A 266 -2.73 7.78 0.50
CA ASP A 266 -2.96 8.71 -0.61
C ASP A 266 -4.12 8.26 -1.51
N SER A 267 -4.15 6.99 -1.91
CA SER A 267 -5.27 6.46 -2.71
C SER A 267 -6.61 6.50 -1.97
N ALA A 268 -6.62 6.29 -0.65
CA ALA A 268 -7.83 6.38 0.17
C ALA A 268 -8.34 7.83 0.28
N TRP A 269 -7.43 8.80 0.47
CA TRP A 269 -7.76 10.23 0.48
C TRP A 269 -8.32 10.67 -0.87
N TRP A 270 -7.69 10.24 -1.98
CA TRP A 270 -8.20 10.52 -3.32
C TRP A 270 -9.63 10.00 -3.52
N LEU A 271 -9.93 8.79 -3.00
CA LEU A 271 -11.30 8.25 -3.06
C LEU A 271 -12.28 9.14 -2.27
N LEU A 272 -11.90 9.66 -1.09
CA LEU A 272 -12.72 10.61 -0.35
C LEU A 272 -12.98 11.90 -1.17
N GLY A 273 -11.96 12.43 -1.82
CA GLY A 273 -12.10 13.55 -2.76
C GLY A 273 -13.08 13.25 -3.89
N ALA A 274 -12.99 12.05 -4.48
CA ALA A 274 -13.88 11.64 -5.56
C ALA A 274 -15.35 11.47 -5.09
N VAL A 275 -15.59 10.75 -3.99
CA VAL A 275 -16.96 10.56 -3.45
C VAL A 275 -17.59 11.85 -2.94
N SER A 276 -16.79 12.88 -2.59
CA SER A 276 -17.30 14.21 -2.24
C SER A 276 -18.00 14.93 -3.42
N GLY A 277 -17.74 14.46 -4.65
CA GLY A 277 -18.18 15.11 -5.88
C GLY A 277 -17.36 16.35 -6.26
N ARG A 278 -16.19 16.55 -5.65
CA ARG A 278 -15.28 17.68 -5.88
C ARG A 278 -13.91 17.24 -6.42
N ALA A 279 -13.89 16.13 -7.16
CA ALA A 279 -12.65 15.59 -7.75
C ALA A 279 -11.90 16.59 -8.64
N ASP A 280 -12.61 17.57 -9.25
CA ASP A 280 -12.05 18.66 -10.05
C ASP A 280 -11.35 19.75 -9.22
N GLN A 281 -11.52 19.72 -7.90
CA GLN A 281 -10.90 20.65 -6.95
C GLN A 281 -9.77 20.00 -6.14
N TRP A 282 -9.43 18.78 -6.47
CA TRP A 282 -8.38 18.04 -5.77
C TRP A 282 -6.99 18.69 -5.94
N PRO A 283 -6.15 18.76 -4.89
CA PRO A 283 -6.40 18.29 -3.51
C PRO A 283 -7.31 19.25 -2.73
N LEU A 284 -8.16 18.68 -1.85
CA LEU A 284 -9.00 19.42 -0.94
C LEU A 284 -8.24 19.75 0.35
N GLU A 285 -8.74 20.74 1.11
CA GLU A 285 -8.21 21.04 2.43
C GLU A 285 -8.39 19.84 3.39
N ASN A 286 -7.43 19.66 4.30
CA ASN A 286 -7.40 18.49 5.19
C ASN A 286 -8.68 18.32 6.02
N ASP A 287 -9.18 19.42 6.58
CA ASP A 287 -10.40 19.40 7.39
C ASP A 287 -11.62 19.05 6.55
N GLU A 288 -11.68 19.51 5.29
CA GLU A 288 -12.77 19.17 4.37
C GLU A 288 -12.82 17.67 4.06
N ILE A 289 -11.68 17.02 3.89
CA ILE A 289 -11.61 15.54 3.72
C ILE A 289 -12.11 14.83 4.97
N GLY A 290 -11.75 15.32 6.17
CA GLY A 290 -12.27 14.79 7.43
C GLY A 290 -13.79 14.94 7.54
N GLU A 291 -14.34 16.09 7.16
CA GLU A 291 -15.79 16.31 7.12
C GLU A 291 -16.49 15.37 6.13
N VAL A 292 -15.93 15.15 4.94
CA VAL A 292 -16.44 14.19 3.97
C VAL A 292 -16.47 12.79 4.58
N LEU A 293 -15.38 12.33 5.16
CA LEU A 293 -15.29 11.01 5.78
C LEU A 293 -16.41 10.78 6.81
N HIS A 294 -16.67 11.77 7.69
CA HIS A 294 -17.65 11.67 8.77
C HIS A 294 -19.09 11.96 8.32
N SER A 295 -19.31 12.61 7.19
CA SER A 295 -20.65 12.84 6.65
C SER A 295 -21.24 11.63 5.94
N LEU A 296 -20.42 10.67 5.54
CA LEU A 296 -20.81 9.47 4.83
C LEU A 296 -21.15 8.34 5.82
N LYS A 297 -22.08 7.48 5.41
CA LYS A 297 -22.35 6.21 6.09
C LYS A 297 -21.56 5.10 5.41
N TRP A 298 -20.87 4.32 6.20
CA TRP A 298 -20.01 3.26 5.75
C TRP A 298 -20.53 1.91 6.24
N SER A 299 -20.57 0.93 5.37
CA SER A 299 -20.90 -0.44 5.73
C SER A 299 -20.00 -1.43 5.00
N TRP A 300 -19.53 -2.42 5.74
CA TRP A 300 -19.01 -3.64 5.14
C TRP A 300 -20.17 -4.53 4.75
N PHE A 301 -20.14 -5.13 3.57
CA PHE A 301 -21.13 -6.13 3.19
C PHE A 301 -20.51 -7.52 3.03
N ASP A 302 -21.28 -8.54 3.39
CA ASP A 302 -20.94 -9.94 3.19
C ASP A 302 -22.07 -10.58 2.38
N ALA A 303 -21.74 -11.11 1.21
CA ALA A 303 -22.68 -11.73 0.29
C ALA A 303 -22.68 -13.27 0.39
N ASP A 304 -22.31 -13.83 1.55
CA ASP A 304 -22.18 -15.28 1.82
C ASP A 304 -21.19 -15.99 0.85
N GLU A 305 -20.22 -15.27 0.34
CA GLU A 305 -19.18 -15.85 -0.50
C GLU A 305 -17.98 -16.31 0.33
N SER A 306 -17.28 -17.33 -0.14
CA SER A 306 -16.09 -17.84 0.56
C SER A 306 -15.03 -16.75 0.76
N PRO A 307 -14.45 -16.60 1.96
CA PRO A 307 -13.38 -15.65 2.20
C PRO A 307 -12.17 -15.92 1.28
N THR A 308 -11.59 -14.86 0.74
CA THR A 308 -10.45 -14.97 -0.20
C THR A 308 -9.13 -14.46 0.37
N GLY A 309 -9.13 -13.84 1.54
CA GLY A 309 -7.95 -13.25 2.17
C GLY A 309 -7.71 -11.78 1.79
N TRP A 310 -8.06 -11.39 0.57
CA TRP A 310 -8.04 -10.00 0.12
C TRP A 310 -9.44 -9.63 -0.37
N GLN A 311 -10.14 -8.85 0.46
CA GLN A 311 -11.50 -8.41 0.18
C GLN A 311 -11.64 -6.95 0.57
N LEU A 312 -12.30 -6.17 -0.27
CA LEU A 312 -12.79 -4.84 0.02
C LEU A 312 -14.24 -4.77 -0.46
N GLN A 313 -15.17 -4.98 0.47
CA GLN A 313 -16.59 -5.07 0.23
C GLN A 313 -17.30 -3.96 1.00
N LEU A 314 -17.45 -2.78 0.37
CA LEU A 314 -17.96 -1.58 1.00
C LEU A 314 -19.21 -1.07 0.31
N VAL A 315 -20.16 -0.60 1.11
CA VAL A 315 -21.24 0.29 0.70
C VAL A 315 -21.00 1.65 1.34
N ILE A 316 -21.07 2.69 0.53
CA ILE A 316 -20.93 4.10 0.93
C ILE A 316 -22.27 4.78 0.62
N VAL A 317 -22.83 5.53 1.57
CA VAL A 317 -24.08 6.27 1.37
C VAL A 317 -23.88 7.72 1.76
N ASP A 318 -24.22 8.61 0.86
CA ASP A 318 -24.32 10.05 1.07
C ASP A 318 -25.81 10.44 1.11
N ASP A 319 -26.34 10.56 2.30
CA ASP A 319 -27.74 10.95 2.50
C ASP A 319 -28.05 12.38 2.03
N GLN A 320 -27.05 13.27 2.08
CA GLN A 320 -27.24 14.68 1.70
C GLN A 320 -27.44 14.83 0.20
N ARG A 321 -26.70 14.05 -0.61
CA ARG A 321 -26.82 14.05 -2.07
C ARG A 321 -27.78 12.97 -2.58
N GLY A 322 -28.24 12.08 -1.69
CA GLY A 322 -29.07 10.93 -2.06
C GLY A 322 -28.36 9.97 -3.01
N MET A 323 -27.04 9.79 -2.81
CA MET A 323 -26.19 8.94 -3.62
C MET A 323 -25.62 7.78 -2.80
N SER A 324 -25.37 6.68 -3.46
CA SER A 324 -24.67 5.55 -2.84
C SER A 324 -23.78 4.82 -3.84
N TRP A 325 -22.72 4.20 -3.31
CA TRP A 325 -21.76 3.43 -4.08
C TRP A 325 -21.56 2.06 -3.42
N ALA A 326 -21.31 1.05 -4.23
CA ALA A 326 -20.84 -0.25 -3.76
C ALA A 326 -19.51 -0.61 -4.44
N ILE A 327 -18.57 -1.09 -3.64
CA ILE A 327 -17.26 -1.59 -4.07
C ILE A 327 -17.18 -3.06 -3.69
N ASN A 328 -17.02 -3.95 -4.66
CA ASN A 328 -16.78 -5.37 -4.47
C ASN A 328 -15.47 -5.74 -5.14
N ALA A 329 -14.37 -5.60 -4.41
CA ALA A 329 -13.04 -5.99 -4.86
C ALA A 329 -12.58 -7.24 -4.09
N ARG A 330 -12.12 -8.26 -4.81
CA ARG A 330 -11.71 -9.55 -4.25
C ARG A 330 -10.52 -10.11 -5.01
N ASP A 331 -9.58 -10.68 -4.28
CA ASP A 331 -8.44 -11.39 -4.84
C ASP A 331 -8.16 -12.66 -4.04
N SER A 332 -7.58 -13.68 -4.68
CA SER A 332 -7.36 -14.97 -4.04
C SER A 332 -6.14 -15.68 -4.59
N VAL A 333 -5.58 -16.58 -3.78
CA VAL A 333 -4.50 -17.49 -4.18
C VAL A 333 -4.98 -18.73 -4.95
N ALA A 334 -6.28 -18.90 -5.14
CA ALA A 334 -6.92 -20.03 -5.80
C ALA A 334 -7.46 -19.66 -7.18
#